data_01041d619f4555f01684d65f8468d632
#
_entry.id   01041d619f4555f01684d65f8468d632
#
_cell.length_a   1.000
_cell.length_b   1.000
_cell.length_c   1.000
_cell.angle_alpha   90.00
_cell.angle_beta   90.00
_cell.angle_gamma   90.00
#
_symmetry.space_group_name_H-M   'P 1'
#
loop_
_entity.id
_entity.type
_entity.pdbx_description
1 polymer ?
#
loop_
_entity_poly.entity_id
_entity_poly.type
_entity_poly.pdbx_seq_one_letter_code
_entity_poly.pdbx_strand_id
1 'polypeptide(L)' 'MPSTDELRQRIEAAIPGAHAEVIDLTGGGDHFRAKVVAHEFASLSRIEQHRRVYAVFGAEIGGPIHALSLETRAE' A
#
# COMPACT_ATOMS: atom_id res chain seq x y z
N MET A 1 15.63 4.58 4.81
CA MET A 1 14.84 3.45 4.32
C MET A 1 13.44 3.55 4.87
N PRO A 2 12.39 3.30 4.06
CA PRO A 2 11.03 3.36 4.57
C PRO A 2 10.77 2.21 5.56
N SER A 3 9.96 2.50 6.56
CA SER A 3 9.53 1.48 7.53
C SER A 3 8.13 1.02 7.21
N THR A 4 7.73 -0.14 7.74
CA THR A 4 6.35 -0.63 7.57
C THR A 4 5.36 0.38 8.14
N ASP A 5 5.68 1.01 9.25
CA ASP A 5 4.81 1.98 9.89
C ASP A 5 4.66 3.25 9.04
N GLU A 6 5.74 3.71 8.42
CA GLU A 6 5.70 4.85 7.51
C GLU A 6 4.80 4.57 6.30
N LEU A 7 4.95 3.39 5.69
CA LEU A 7 4.11 3.02 4.55
C LEU A 7 2.64 2.92 4.94
N ARG A 8 2.36 2.32 6.09
CA ARG A 8 0.99 2.23 6.60
C ARG A 8 0.38 3.60 6.80
N GLN A 9 1.12 4.50 7.46
CA GLN A 9 0.62 5.85 7.72
C GLN A 9 0.35 6.61 6.42
N ARG A 10 1.21 6.47 5.42
CA ARG A 10 1.04 7.15 4.15
C ARG A 10 -0.19 6.64 3.41
N ILE A 11 -0.43 5.34 3.43
CA ILE A 11 -1.63 4.77 2.80
C ILE A 11 -2.88 5.27 3.51
N GLU A 12 -2.91 5.21 4.83
CA GLU A 12 -4.08 5.62 5.59
C GLU A 12 -4.35 7.12 5.48
N ALA A 13 -3.32 7.93 5.34
CA ALA A 13 -3.49 9.37 5.16
C ALA A 13 -4.00 9.73 3.76
N ALA A 14 -3.58 8.97 2.74
CA ALA A 14 -3.93 9.27 1.36
C ALA A 14 -5.29 8.71 0.95
N ILE A 15 -5.74 7.63 1.59
CA ILE A 15 -7.02 6.98 1.26
C ILE A 15 -7.93 7.09 2.48
N PRO A 16 -8.88 8.03 2.47
CA PRO A 16 -9.74 8.27 3.63
C PRO A 16 -10.47 7.01 4.09
N GLY A 17 -10.39 6.74 5.38
CA GLY A 17 -11.06 5.59 5.98
C GLY A 17 -10.37 4.25 5.75
N ALA A 18 -9.24 4.23 5.07
CA ALA A 18 -8.52 2.98 4.82
C ALA A 18 -7.86 2.44 6.07
N HIS A 19 -7.79 1.11 6.14
CA HIS A 19 -7.00 0.40 7.14
C HIS A 19 -5.93 -0.38 6.41
N ALA A 20 -4.67 -0.17 6.78
CA ALA A 20 -3.54 -0.81 6.12
C ALA A 20 -2.72 -1.62 7.10
N GLU A 21 -2.26 -2.78 6.65
CA GLU A 21 -1.29 -3.61 7.35
C GLU A 21 -0.12 -3.79 6.39
N VAL A 22 1.08 -3.47 6.84
CA VAL A 22 2.28 -3.57 6.01
C VAL A 22 3.30 -4.45 6.70
N ILE A 23 3.83 -5.42 5.96
CA ILE A 23 4.89 -6.28 6.46
C ILE A 23 6.12 -6.17 5.57
N ASP A 24 7.29 -6.34 6.18
CA ASP A 24 8.57 -6.37 5.49
C ASP A 24 8.90 -7.82 5.19
N LEU A 25 8.89 -8.20 3.91
CA LEU A 25 9.01 -9.60 3.52
C LEU A 25 10.41 -10.18 3.71
N THR A 26 11.43 -9.33 3.64
CA THR A 26 12.82 -9.79 3.69
C THR A 26 13.57 -9.34 4.94
N GLY A 27 13.00 -8.39 5.68
CA GLY A 27 13.69 -7.76 6.81
C GLY A 27 14.67 -6.68 6.39
N GLY A 28 14.81 -6.43 5.07
CA GLY A 28 15.78 -5.48 4.55
C GLY A 28 15.25 -4.06 4.33
N GLY A 29 13.94 -3.85 4.54
CA GLY A 29 13.36 -2.52 4.37
C GLY A 29 13.14 -2.09 2.93
N ASP A 30 13.04 -3.05 1.99
CA ASP A 30 12.87 -2.74 0.57
C ASP A 30 11.82 -3.58 -0.14
N HIS A 31 11.45 -4.74 0.39
CA HIS A 31 10.40 -5.60 -0.15
C HIS A 31 9.26 -5.69 0.84
N PHE A 32 8.10 -5.17 0.46
CA PHE A 32 6.96 -5.06 1.37
C PHE A 32 5.71 -5.73 0.80
N ARG A 33 4.83 -6.13 1.70
CA ARG A 33 3.47 -6.51 1.34
C ARG A 33 2.51 -5.65 2.14
N ALA A 34 1.53 -5.06 1.47
CA ALA A 34 0.50 -4.25 2.10
C ALA A 34 -0.88 -4.85 1.86
N LYS A 35 -1.64 -4.99 2.93
CA LYS A 35 -3.05 -5.34 2.87
C LYS A 35 -3.83 -4.08 3.18
N VAL A 36 -4.67 -3.65 2.26
CA VAL A 36 -5.42 -2.40 2.39
C VAL A 36 -6.91 -2.67 2.24
N VAL A 37 -7.68 -2.25 3.24
CA VAL A 37 -9.14 -2.34 3.23
C VAL A 37 -9.68 -0.92 3.24
N ALA A 38 -10.55 -0.59 2.30
CA ALA A 38 -11.10 0.76 2.21
C ALA A 38 -12.50 0.73 1.64
N HIS A 39 -13.37 1.58 2.19
CA HIS A 39 -14.75 1.70 1.73
C HIS A 39 -14.80 2.12 0.25
N GLU A 40 -13.93 3.04 -0.17
CA GLU A 40 -13.93 3.52 -1.55
C GLU A 40 -13.60 2.42 -2.57
N PHE A 41 -13.01 1.31 -2.14
CA PHE A 41 -12.68 0.20 -3.02
C PHE A 41 -13.93 -0.55 -3.51
N ALA A 42 -15.09 -0.34 -2.89
CA ALA A 42 -16.32 -1.01 -3.29
C ALA A 42 -16.74 -0.68 -4.72
N SER A 43 -16.36 0.50 -5.23
CA SER A 43 -16.69 0.95 -6.57
C SER A 43 -15.55 0.71 -7.57
N LEU A 44 -14.45 0.08 -7.15
CA LEU A 44 -13.26 -0.09 -7.97
C LEU A 44 -13.00 -1.57 -8.26
N SER A 45 -12.49 -1.84 -9.46
CA SER A 45 -11.97 -3.16 -9.80
C SER A 45 -10.68 -3.41 -9.00
N ARG A 46 -10.23 -4.68 -8.96
CA ARG A 46 -8.97 -5.00 -8.28
C ARG A 46 -7.80 -4.21 -8.85
N ILE A 47 -7.72 -4.09 -10.18
CA ILE A 47 -6.65 -3.33 -10.84
C ILE A 47 -6.71 -1.86 -10.41
N GLU A 48 -7.90 -1.28 -10.38
CA GLU A 48 -8.08 0.11 -9.96
C GLU A 48 -7.70 0.30 -8.50
N GLN A 49 -8.06 -0.65 -7.63
CA GLN A 49 -7.68 -0.63 -6.23
C GLN A 49 -6.16 -0.63 -6.07
N HIS A 50 -5.48 -1.51 -6.80
CA HIS A 50 -4.01 -1.59 -6.77
C HIS A 50 -3.38 -0.29 -7.28
N ARG A 51 -3.89 0.26 -8.36
CA ARG A 51 -3.39 1.55 -8.88
C ARG A 51 -3.57 2.66 -7.88
N ARG A 52 -4.66 2.65 -7.14
CA ARG A 52 -4.93 3.66 -6.13
C ARG A 52 -3.88 3.61 -5.02
N VAL A 53 -3.48 2.43 -4.59
CA VAL A 53 -2.46 2.28 -3.56
C VAL A 53 -1.08 2.62 -4.11
N TYR A 54 -0.72 2.13 -5.30
CA TYR A 54 0.57 2.45 -5.91
C TYR A 54 0.74 3.96 -6.12
N ALA A 55 -0.34 4.67 -6.41
CA ALA A 55 -0.28 6.12 -6.60
C ALA A 55 0.15 6.87 -5.35
N VAL A 56 -0.05 6.29 -4.17
CA VAL A 56 0.40 6.89 -2.90
C VAL A 56 1.91 7.06 -2.91
N PHE A 57 2.62 6.11 -3.50
CA PHE A 57 4.09 6.08 -3.48
C PHE A 57 4.72 6.57 -4.79
N GLY A 58 3.99 6.46 -5.90
CA GLY A 58 4.45 6.98 -7.18
C GLY A 58 5.80 6.43 -7.59
N ALA A 59 6.74 7.32 -7.87
CA ALA A 59 8.07 6.96 -8.37
C ALA A 59 8.95 6.25 -7.33
N GLU A 60 8.53 6.20 -6.07
CA GLU A 60 9.29 5.46 -5.05
C GLU A 60 9.24 3.95 -5.26
N ILE A 61 8.21 3.47 -5.98
CA ILE A 61 8.13 2.05 -6.35
C ILE A 61 9.21 1.75 -7.39
N GLY A 62 10.04 0.75 -7.11
CA GLY A 62 11.20 0.43 -7.94
C GLY A 62 12.46 1.17 -7.53
N GLY A 63 12.35 2.12 -6.60
CA GLY A 63 13.46 2.85 -5.99
C GLY A 63 13.61 2.45 -4.53
N PRO A 64 13.39 3.40 -3.57
CA PRO A 64 13.48 3.09 -2.13
C PRO A 64 12.54 1.96 -1.70
N ILE A 65 11.39 1.86 -2.34
CA ILE A 65 10.48 0.71 -2.17
C ILE A 65 10.73 -0.18 -3.38
N HIS A 66 11.64 -1.15 -3.23
CA HIS A 66 12.05 -1.98 -4.35
C HIS A 66 10.88 -2.80 -4.92
N ALA A 67 10.10 -3.41 -4.05
CA ALA A 67 8.92 -4.18 -4.43
C ALA A 67 7.82 -4.01 -3.39
N LEU A 68 6.59 -3.88 -3.88
CA LEU A 68 5.40 -3.79 -3.02
C LEU A 68 4.32 -4.69 -3.61
N SER A 69 4.01 -5.77 -2.92
CA SER A 69 2.86 -6.61 -3.30
C SER A 69 1.63 -6.14 -2.52
N LEU A 70 0.48 -6.26 -3.14
CA LEU A 70 -0.76 -5.73 -2.59
C LEU A 70 -1.83 -6.79 -2.46
N GLU A 71 -2.59 -6.69 -1.38
CA GLU A 71 -3.88 -7.34 -1.24
C GLU A 71 -4.86 -6.24 -0.89
N THR A 72 -5.89 -6.06 -1.70
CA THR A 72 -6.86 -4.98 -1.51
C THR A 72 -8.26 -5.55 -1.42
N ARG A 73 -9.11 -4.87 -0.65
CA ARG A 73 -10.47 -5.32 -0.41
C ARG A 73 -11.35 -4.15 -0.03
N ALA A 74 -12.62 -4.19 -0.45
CA ALA A 74 -13.62 -3.25 0.02
C ALA A 74 -14.00 -3.60 1.47
N GLU A 75 -14.34 -2.57 2.21
CA GLU A 75 -14.83 -2.74 3.57
C GLU A 75 -16.32 -3.05 3.57
#